data_fdabcb5eb467b700acd95ce22e414361
#
_entry.id   fdabcb5eb467b700acd95ce22e414361
#
_cell.length_a   1.000
_cell.length_b   1.000
_cell.length_c   1.000
_cell.angle_alpha   90.00
_cell.angle_beta   90.00
_cell.angle_gamma   90.00
#
_symmetry.space_group_name_H-M   'P 1'
#
loop_
_entity.id
_entity.type
_entity.pdbx_description
1 polymer ?
#
loop_
_entity_poly.entity_id
_entity_poly.type
_entity_poly.pdbx_seq_one_letter_code
_entity_poly.pdbx_strand_id
1 'polypeptide(L)'
;MVTIEAVDARNVFDVCELTTNADGMGTVLEEFLCGNAVSISEAAYFPAMNPRALYEGGCLVGFFMYERTEAQPETATLCRFMIDRRFQGRGLGRQAFARMLDYFRQQGVRRAVLMIDEENVVAKSLYLSFGFSFTGKVEEGEHYYDLSL
;
A
#
# COMPACT_ATOMS: atom_id res chain seq x y z
N MET A 1 17.03 -0.97 -6.64
CA MET A 1 15.72 -0.98 -7.34
C MET A 1 14.72 -1.72 -6.49
N VAL A 2 13.55 -1.16 -6.31
CA VAL A 2 12.47 -1.81 -5.56
C VAL A 2 11.81 -2.88 -6.41
N THR A 3 11.66 -4.08 -5.86
CA THR A 3 10.93 -5.20 -6.47
C THR A 3 9.69 -5.53 -5.66
N ILE A 4 8.70 -6.11 -6.33
CA ILE A 4 7.40 -6.48 -5.75
C ILE A 4 7.28 -8.00 -5.79
N GLU A 5 6.99 -8.60 -4.65
CA GLU A 5 6.83 -10.05 -4.52
C GLU A 5 5.50 -10.39 -3.84
N ALA A 6 5.01 -11.59 -4.07
CA ALA A 6 3.86 -12.11 -3.35
C ALA A 6 4.20 -12.31 -1.86
N VAL A 7 3.20 -12.11 -1.00
CA VAL A 7 3.29 -12.58 0.39
C VAL A 7 2.97 -14.07 0.39
N ASP A 8 3.88 -14.88 0.90
CA ASP A 8 3.75 -16.34 0.96
C ASP A 8 4.35 -16.91 2.25
N ALA A 9 4.39 -18.24 2.37
CA ALA A 9 4.89 -18.90 3.58
C ALA A 9 6.35 -18.56 3.91
N ARG A 10 7.16 -18.10 2.94
CA ARG A 10 8.57 -17.76 3.15
C ARG A 10 8.77 -16.40 3.81
N ASN A 11 7.86 -15.47 3.59
CA ASN A 11 8.04 -14.07 4.03
C ASN A 11 6.91 -13.52 4.92
N VAL A 12 5.83 -14.28 5.12
CA VAL A 12 4.64 -13.76 5.82
C VAL A 12 4.95 -13.26 7.24
N PHE A 13 5.78 -13.95 7.99
CA PHE A 13 6.13 -13.52 9.35
C PHE A 13 6.98 -12.26 9.34
N ASP A 14 7.95 -12.19 8.45
CA ASP A 14 8.80 -10.99 8.31
C ASP A 14 7.96 -9.77 7.87
N VAL A 15 6.99 -9.98 6.98
CA VAL A 15 6.05 -8.92 6.57
C VAL A 15 5.20 -8.45 7.75
N CYS A 16 4.75 -9.36 8.61
CA CYS A 16 3.98 -9.00 9.82
C CYS A 16 4.79 -8.17 10.83
N GLU A 17 6.12 -8.31 10.84
CA GLU A 17 7.00 -7.57 11.74
C GLU A 17 7.30 -6.14 11.26
N LEU A 18 7.06 -5.82 9.99
CA LEU A 18 7.23 -4.47 9.47
C LEU A 18 6.27 -3.51 10.16
N THR A 19 6.76 -2.33 10.53
CA THR A 19 5.95 -1.33 11.24
C THR A 19 6.39 0.09 10.92
N THR A 20 5.43 1.02 10.97
CA THR A 20 5.68 2.46 10.94
C THR A 20 5.80 3.05 12.35
N ASN A 21 5.53 2.27 13.39
CA ASN A 21 5.59 2.73 14.78
C ASN A 21 7.00 3.13 15.20
N ALA A 22 7.09 4.24 15.96
CA ALA A 22 8.38 4.82 16.36
C ALA A 22 9.20 3.90 17.29
N ASP A 23 8.54 3.05 18.08
CA ASP A 23 9.18 2.08 18.96
C ASP A 23 9.71 0.83 18.24
N GLY A 24 9.39 0.67 16.95
CA GLY A 24 9.78 -0.48 16.14
C GLY A 24 9.02 -1.76 16.43
N MET A 25 7.97 -1.68 17.22
CA MET A 25 7.13 -2.81 17.58
C MET A 25 5.89 -2.86 16.69
N GLY A 26 5.78 -3.89 15.87
CA GLY A 26 4.56 -4.14 15.10
C GLY A 26 3.39 -4.42 16.03
N THR A 27 2.29 -3.72 15.83
CA THR A 27 1.06 -3.88 16.60
C THR A 27 -0.13 -4.06 15.66
N VAL A 28 -1.30 -4.36 16.23
CA VAL A 28 -2.55 -4.37 15.48
C VAL A 28 -2.92 -2.96 15.00
N LEU A 29 -2.55 -1.94 15.78
CA LEU A 29 -2.82 -0.54 15.48
C LEU A 29 -1.53 0.20 15.11
N GLU A 30 -1.55 0.80 13.94
CA GLU A 30 -0.58 1.78 13.46
C GLU A 30 -1.25 3.17 13.49
N GLU A 31 -0.47 4.25 13.29
CA GLU A 31 -0.99 5.62 13.39
C GLU A 31 -2.12 5.91 12.37
N PHE A 32 -1.95 5.50 11.10
CA PHE A 32 -2.90 5.80 10.03
C PHE A 32 -3.43 4.56 9.31
N LEU A 33 -3.03 3.38 9.73
CA LEU A 33 -3.44 2.13 9.10
C LEU A 33 -3.38 0.98 10.11
N CYS A 34 -3.98 -0.14 9.79
CA CYS A 34 -3.85 -1.34 10.62
C CYS A 34 -2.50 -2.03 10.38
N GLY A 35 -2.05 -2.81 11.35
CA GLY A 35 -0.85 -3.63 11.20
C GLY A 35 -0.96 -4.65 10.06
N ASN A 36 0.18 -5.05 9.51
CA ASN A 36 0.21 -5.95 8.35
C ASN A 36 -0.42 -7.33 8.62
N ALA A 37 -0.33 -7.82 9.85
CA ALA A 37 -0.98 -9.08 10.23
C ALA A 37 -2.51 -9.02 10.05
N VAL A 38 -3.14 -7.88 10.35
CA VAL A 38 -4.57 -7.66 10.12
C VAL A 38 -4.88 -7.66 8.63
N SER A 39 -4.09 -6.98 7.83
CA SER A 39 -4.25 -6.94 6.37
C SER A 39 -4.10 -8.32 5.72
N ILE A 40 -3.13 -9.10 6.15
CA ILE A 40 -2.91 -10.48 5.66
C ILE A 40 -4.08 -11.38 6.08
N SER A 41 -4.60 -11.22 7.30
CA SER A 41 -5.79 -11.94 7.76
C SER A 41 -7.01 -11.60 6.93
N GLU A 42 -7.20 -10.32 6.60
CA GLU A 42 -8.27 -9.87 5.70
C GLU A 42 -8.15 -10.54 4.33
N ALA A 43 -6.95 -10.56 3.74
CA ALA A 43 -6.71 -11.18 2.43
C ALA A 43 -6.99 -12.69 2.41
N ALA A 44 -6.86 -13.37 3.55
CA ALA A 44 -7.18 -14.80 3.67
C ALA A 44 -8.68 -15.09 3.50
N TYR A 45 -9.56 -14.12 3.82
CA TYR A 45 -11.01 -14.27 3.75
C TYR A 45 -11.67 -13.49 2.61
N PHE A 46 -10.97 -12.53 2.04
CA PHE A 46 -11.47 -11.68 0.94
C PHE A 46 -10.56 -11.83 -0.28
N PRO A 47 -10.94 -12.69 -1.26
CA PRO A 47 -10.08 -13.01 -2.42
C PRO A 47 -9.73 -11.83 -3.32
N ALA A 48 -10.52 -10.74 -3.28
CA ALA A 48 -10.22 -9.52 -4.02
C ALA A 48 -9.00 -8.76 -3.47
N MET A 49 -8.60 -9.02 -2.22
CA MET A 49 -7.46 -8.40 -1.57
C MET A 49 -6.16 -9.07 -1.99
N ASN A 50 -5.18 -8.26 -2.39
CA ASN A 50 -3.90 -8.71 -2.93
C ASN A 50 -2.74 -8.11 -2.11
N PRO A 51 -2.23 -8.83 -1.09
CA PRO A 51 -1.07 -8.38 -0.34
C PRO A 51 0.22 -8.57 -1.15
N ARG A 52 1.13 -7.60 -1.08
CA ARG A 52 2.42 -7.62 -1.77
C ARG A 52 3.54 -7.14 -0.85
N ALA A 53 4.67 -7.79 -0.93
CA ALA A 53 5.89 -7.41 -0.23
C ALA A 53 6.79 -6.56 -1.12
N LEU A 54 7.45 -5.57 -0.53
CA LEU A 54 8.38 -4.66 -1.20
C LEU A 54 9.81 -4.96 -0.74
N TYR A 55 10.69 -5.21 -1.70
CA TYR A 55 12.10 -5.49 -1.46
C TYR A 55 12.98 -4.44 -2.13
N GLU A 56 14.11 -4.13 -1.51
CA GLU A 56 15.17 -3.33 -2.07
C GLU A 56 16.51 -4.02 -1.82
N GLY A 57 17.22 -4.38 -2.90
CA GLY A 57 18.49 -5.10 -2.79
C GLY A 57 18.39 -6.43 -2.04
N GLY A 58 17.28 -7.15 -2.16
CA GLY A 58 17.03 -8.40 -1.45
C GLY A 58 16.57 -8.23 0.01
N CYS A 59 16.47 -7.00 0.49
CA CYS A 59 15.99 -6.68 1.84
C CYS A 59 14.50 -6.34 1.81
N LEU A 60 13.70 -6.92 2.70
CA LEU A 60 12.30 -6.59 2.87
C LEU A 60 12.17 -5.20 3.51
N VAL A 61 11.55 -4.26 2.78
CA VAL A 61 11.50 -2.84 3.20
C VAL A 61 10.09 -2.30 3.39
N GLY A 62 9.08 -2.99 2.88
CA GLY A 62 7.72 -2.48 2.97
C GLY A 62 6.66 -3.47 2.50
N PHE A 63 5.44 -3.00 2.49
CA PHE A 63 4.24 -3.78 2.18
C PHE A 63 3.18 -2.89 1.56
N PHE A 64 2.41 -3.45 0.64
CA PHE A 64 1.15 -2.85 0.23
C PHE A 64 0.07 -3.92 0.00
N MET A 65 -1.18 -3.50 0.05
CA MET A 65 -2.33 -4.33 -0.29
C MET A 65 -3.33 -3.53 -1.09
N TYR A 66 -3.86 -4.13 -2.15
CA TYR A 66 -4.87 -3.52 -2.99
C TYR A 66 -6.04 -4.47 -3.24
N GLU A 67 -7.21 -3.88 -3.40
CA GLU A 67 -8.41 -4.59 -3.84
C GLU A 67 -8.53 -4.53 -5.37
N ARG A 68 -8.85 -5.65 -5.97
CA ARG A 68 -9.19 -5.76 -7.38
C ARG A 68 -10.31 -6.78 -7.54
N THR A 69 -11.48 -6.33 -7.99
CA THR A 69 -12.67 -7.19 -8.12
C THR A 69 -12.83 -7.68 -9.56
N GLU A 70 -13.52 -8.82 -9.72
CA GLU A 70 -13.90 -9.33 -11.05
C GLU A 70 -14.88 -8.39 -11.77
N ALA A 71 -15.70 -7.65 -11.01
CA ALA A 71 -16.64 -6.67 -11.56
C ALA A 71 -15.96 -5.43 -12.15
N GLN A 72 -14.78 -5.08 -11.64
CA GLN A 72 -13.99 -3.92 -12.09
C GLN A 72 -12.51 -4.29 -12.26
N PRO A 73 -12.17 -5.16 -13.21
CA PRO A 73 -10.81 -5.70 -13.35
C PRO A 73 -9.77 -4.65 -13.76
N GLU A 74 -10.20 -3.50 -14.27
CA GLU A 74 -9.30 -2.40 -14.66
C GLU A 74 -9.04 -1.40 -13.53
N THR A 75 -9.65 -1.59 -12.35
CA THR A 75 -9.49 -0.71 -11.18
C THR A 75 -8.79 -1.45 -10.06
N ALA A 76 -7.74 -0.85 -9.52
CA ALA A 76 -7.09 -1.27 -8.28
C ALA A 76 -7.30 -0.20 -7.21
N THR A 77 -7.83 -0.61 -6.05
CA THR A 77 -7.99 0.27 -4.89
C THR A 77 -6.89 -0.05 -3.89
N LEU A 78 -5.99 0.89 -3.69
CA LEU A 78 -4.91 0.75 -2.72
C LEU A 78 -5.48 0.87 -1.31
N CYS A 79 -5.39 -0.21 -0.54
CA CYS A 79 -5.92 -0.27 0.83
C CYS A 79 -4.84 -0.02 1.88
N ARG A 80 -3.61 -0.46 1.61
CA ARG A 80 -2.46 -0.34 2.52
C ARG A 80 -1.21 -0.06 1.72
N PHE A 81 -0.38 0.86 2.18
CA PHE A 81 0.95 1.11 1.65
C PHE A 81 1.85 1.63 2.77
N MET A 82 2.95 0.94 3.03
CA MET A 82 3.89 1.37 4.06
C MET A 82 5.33 0.98 3.71
N ILE A 83 6.25 1.81 4.17
CA ILE A 83 7.68 1.50 4.26
C ILE A 83 8.02 1.37 5.75
N ASP A 84 8.72 0.32 6.11
CA ASP A 84 9.15 0.09 7.49
C ASP A 84 9.98 1.28 8.00
N ARG A 85 9.77 1.63 9.26
CA ARG A 85 10.40 2.80 9.89
C ARG A 85 11.92 2.85 9.72
N ARG A 86 12.58 1.69 9.69
CA ARG A 86 14.05 1.59 9.54
C ARG A 86 14.54 2.09 8.18
N PHE A 87 13.67 2.11 7.18
CA PHE A 87 13.99 2.45 5.80
C PHE A 87 13.38 3.77 5.33
N GLN A 88 12.63 4.45 6.19
CA GLN A 88 12.04 5.76 5.88
C GLN A 88 13.11 6.85 5.76
N GLY A 89 12.76 7.95 5.09
CA GLY A 89 13.65 9.09 4.91
C GLY A 89 14.76 8.90 3.87
N ARG A 90 14.70 7.85 3.06
CA ARG A 90 15.69 7.51 2.02
C ARG A 90 15.13 7.58 0.61
N GLY A 91 13.93 8.11 0.44
CA GLY A 91 13.24 8.16 -0.85
C GLY A 91 12.63 6.83 -1.32
N LEU A 92 12.70 5.77 -0.51
CA LEU A 92 12.17 4.45 -0.86
C LEU A 92 10.64 4.44 -1.02
N GLY A 93 9.92 5.23 -0.22
CA GLY A 93 8.47 5.35 -0.35
C GLY A 93 8.07 5.81 -1.74
N ARG A 94 8.75 6.83 -2.26
CA ARG A 94 8.51 7.34 -3.61
C ARG A 94 8.87 6.33 -4.69
N GLN A 95 10.01 5.67 -4.56
CA GLN A 95 10.45 4.63 -5.51
C GLN A 95 9.50 3.44 -5.51
N ALA A 96 9.10 2.97 -4.34
CA ALA A 96 8.18 1.85 -4.18
C ALA A 96 6.79 2.19 -4.75
N PHE A 97 6.31 3.40 -4.52
CA PHE A 97 5.02 3.84 -5.04
C PHE A 97 5.02 3.94 -6.57
N ALA A 98 6.08 4.50 -7.15
CA ALA A 98 6.25 4.51 -8.60
C ALA A 98 6.26 3.08 -9.17
N ARG A 99 6.99 2.18 -8.52
CA ARG A 99 7.08 0.78 -8.93
C ARG A 99 5.74 0.05 -8.82
N MET A 100 4.94 0.36 -7.79
CA MET A 100 3.59 -0.17 -7.65
C MET A 100 2.67 0.29 -8.80
N LEU A 101 2.73 1.55 -9.19
CA LEU A 101 1.94 2.04 -10.32
C LEU A 101 2.34 1.34 -11.63
N ASP A 102 3.64 1.11 -11.85
CA ASP A 102 4.11 0.34 -13.01
C ASP A 102 3.64 -1.11 -12.96
N TYR A 103 3.66 -1.72 -11.78
CA TYR A 103 3.10 -3.05 -11.57
C TYR A 103 1.61 -3.10 -11.93
N PHE A 104 0.82 -2.13 -11.50
CA PHE A 104 -0.60 -2.04 -11.85
C PHE A 104 -0.80 -1.95 -13.38
N ARG A 105 -0.02 -1.12 -14.07
CA ARG A 105 -0.08 -1.02 -15.54
C ARG A 105 0.23 -2.36 -16.20
N GLN A 106 1.24 -3.07 -15.74
CA GLN A 106 1.61 -4.40 -16.25
C GLN A 106 0.52 -5.44 -16.02
N GLN A 107 -0.27 -5.30 -14.96
CA GLN A 107 -1.42 -6.17 -14.67
C GLN A 107 -2.70 -5.77 -15.43
N GLY A 108 -2.64 -4.77 -16.30
CA GLY A 108 -3.81 -4.29 -17.05
C GLY A 108 -4.74 -3.36 -16.26
N VAL A 109 -4.30 -2.85 -15.12
CA VAL A 109 -5.03 -1.83 -14.36
C VAL A 109 -4.92 -0.50 -15.10
N ARG A 110 -6.04 0.20 -15.24
CA ARG A 110 -6.13 1.51 -15.89
C ARG A 110 -6.52 2.64 -14.96
N ARG A 111 -6.99 2.31 -13.78
CA ARG A 111 -7.38 3.27 -12.75
C ARG A 111 -6.89 2.81 -11.39
N ALA A 112 -6.11 3.63 -10.73
CA ALA A 112 -5.74 3.44 -9.34
C ALA A 112 -6.59 4.35 -8.46
N VAL A 113 -7.14 3.81 -7.38
CA VAL A 113 -7.94 4.52 -6.38
C VAL A 113 -7.27 4.36 -5.03
N LEU A 114 -7.31 5.38 -4.20
CA LEU A 114 -6.89 5.29 -2.80
C LEU A 114 -7.74 6.20 -1.93
N MET A 115 -7.75 5.90 -0.64
CA MET A 115 -8.40 6.71 0.38
C MET A 115 -7.31 7.37 1.22
N ILE A 116 -7.51 8.66 1.52
CA ILE A 116 -6.57 9.45 2.32
C ILE A 116 -7.28 9.92 3.59
N ASP A 117 -6.66 9.67 4.73
CA ASP A 117 -6.90 10.45 5.93
C ASP A 117 -6.21 11.80 5.75
N GLU A 118 -6.97 12.89 5.79
CA GLU A 118 -6.45 14.24 5.57
C GLU A 118 -5.39 14.66 6.61
N GLU A 119 -5.35 14.00 7.76
CA GLU A 119 -4.32 14.22 8.78
C GLU A 119 -2.97 13.61 8.40
N ASN A 120 -2.96 12.60 7.51
CA ASN A 120 -1.73 11.99 6.99
C ASN A 120 -1.11 12.85 5.89
N VAL A 121 -0.51 13.97 6.26
CA VAL A 121 0.04 14.98 5.35
C VAL A 121 1.16 14.41 4.48
N VAL A 122 2.00 13.54 5.01
CA VAL A 122 3.13 12.93 4.29
C VAL A 122 2.63 12.04 3.16
N ALA A 123 1.68 11.15 3.43
CA ALA A 123 1.08 10.28 2.43
C ALA A 123 0.32 11.08 1.37
N LYS A 124 -0.48 12.06 1.79
CA LYS A 124 -1.22 12.94 0.88
C LYS A 124 -0.28 13.66 -0.08
N SER A 125 0.79 14.24 0.42
CA SER A 125 1.80 14.94 -0.40
C SER A 125 2.43 14.00 -1.43
N LEU A 126 2.76 12.76 -1.04
CA LEU A 126 3.29 11.75 -1.94
C LEU A 126 2.29 11.45 -3.07
N TYR A 127 1.05 11.16 -2.73
CA TYR A 127 0.03 10.76 -3.72
C TYR A 127 -0.30 11.89 -4.69
N LEU A 128 -0.47 13.12 -4.20
CA LEU A 128 -0.68 14.28 -5.05
C LEU A 128 0.50 14.51 -6.02
N SER A 129 1.73 14.25 -5.58
CA SER A 129 2.92 14.38 -6.44
C SER A 129 2.94 13.41 -7.62
N PHE A 130 2.19 12.30 -7.55
CA PHE A 130 2.00 11.37 -8.65
C PHE A 130 0.81 11.68 -9.55
N GLY A 131 0.07 12.74 -9.25
CA GLY A 131 -1.07 13.19 -10.07
C GLY A 131 -2.43 12.67 -9.61
N PHE A 132 -2.53 12.02 -8.45
CA PHE A 132 -3.82 11.69 -7.87
C PHE A 132 -4.62 12.95 -7.60
N SER A 133 -5.92 12.90 -7.89
CA SER A 133 -6.84 14.00 -7.66
C SER A 133 -8.08 13.55 -6.89
N PHE A 134 -8.65 14.48 -6.13
CA PHE A 134 -9.85 14.22 -5.37
C PHE A 134 -11.04 13.90 -6.26
N THR A 135 -11.73 12.78 -5.99
CA THR A 135 -12.88 12.32 -6.78
C THR A 135 -14.19 13.03 -6.42
N GLY A 136 -14.23 13.74 -5.28
CA GLY A 136 -15.45 14.30 -4.69
C GLY A 136 -16.13 13.35 -3.69
N LYS A 137 -15.70 12.09 -3.61
CA LYS A 137 -16.27 11.11 -2.68
C LYS A 137 -15.58 11.18 -1.32
N VAL A 138 -16.39 11.27 -0.26
CA VAL A 138 -15.96 11.12 1.14
C VAL A 138 -16.83 10.05 1.78
N GLU A 139 -16.23 9.08 2.44
CA GLU A 139 -16.92 8.00 3.12
C GLU A 139 -16.18 7.68 4.43
N GLU A 140 -16.91 7.67 5.53
CA GLU A 140 -16.36 7.43 6.87
C GLU A 140 -15.16 8.33 7.23
N GLY A 141 -15.17 9.60 6.76
CA GLY A 141 -14.09 10.55 6.98
C GLY A 141 -12.89 10.39 6.06
N GLU A 142 -12.87 9.38 5.20
CA GLU A 142 -11.81 9.18 4.21
C GLU A 142 -12.18 9.81 2.86
N HIS A 143 -11.20 10.51 2.27
CA HIS A 143 -11.33 11.15 0.98
C HIS A 143 -10.77 10.24 -0.12
N TYR A 144 -11.56 10.03 -1.16
CA TYR A 144 -11.18 9.16 -2.29
C TYR A 144 -10.48 9.97 -3.36
N TYR A 145 -9.31 9.51 -3.75
CA TYR A 145 -8.48 10.05 -4.82
C TYR A 145 -8.26 9.00 -5.89
N ASP A 146 -8.13 9.40 -7.14
CA ASP A 146 -7.82 8.49 -8.22
C ASP A 146 -6.78 9.04 -9.21
N LEU A 147 -6.24 8.13 -10.00
CA LEU A 147 -5.28 8.38 -11.06
C LEU A 147 -5.58 7.46 -12.24
N SER A 148 -5.68 8.02 -13.43
CA SER A 148 -5.68 7.23 -14.68
C SER A 148 -4.26 6.77 -15.00
N LEU A 149 -4.10 5.49 -15.29
CA LEU A 149 -2.82 4.85 -15.55
C LEU A 149 -2.54 4.66 -17.04
#